data_99ca0c2eef828a73c7e29444aad338d9
#
_entry.id   99ca0c2eef828a73c7e29444aad338d9
#
_cell.length_a   1.000
_cell.length_b   1.000
_cell.length_c   1.000
_cell.angle_alpha   90.00
_cell.angle_beta   90.00
_cell.angle_gamma   90.00
#
_symmetry.space_group_name_H-M   'P 1'
#
loop_
_entity.id
_entity.type
_entity.pdbx_description
1 polymer ?
#
loop_
_entity_poly.entity_id
_entity_poly.type
_entity_poly.pdbx_seq_one_letter_code
_entity_poly.pdbx_strand_id
1 'polypeptide(L)'
;FLSIIVYANTHERIIQAKTHVVQIKFMDALREVAKNKYFWITSLAGWLGFLEGACFNILNWLYSYQHACTAGQYALITTVYGNASLWGMLLAPLSIKKIGKGKTLLLINTLNIVFIGAIYPIVKYADMSIMIWLVLICLWMNALVGAFGHILSPSINGDIRDYQQYVSGERIDGMFAAVGLIGSVVTMATS
;
A
#
# COMPACT_ATOMS: atom_id res chain seq x y z
N PHE A 1 7.04 -3.21 24.84
CA PHE A 1 7.10 -4.43 25.69
C PHE A 1 7.12 -5.70 24.85
N LEU A 2 6.19 -5.86 23.92
CA LEU A 2 6.14 -7.02 23.01
C LEU A 2 7.41 -7.18 22.15
N SER A 3 8.02 -6.09 21.70
CA SER A 3 9.26 -6.10 20.93
C SER A 3 10.44 -6.72 21.69
N ILE A 4 10.49 -6.54 23.01
CA ILE A 4 11.53 -7.12 23.88
C ILE A 4 11.35 -8.64 23.96
N ILE A 5 10.11 -9.11 24.06
CA ILE A 5 9.79 -10.55 24.11
C ILE A 5 10.17 -11.21 22.77
N VAL A 6 9.86 -10.57 21.65
CA VAL A 6 10.25 -11.04 20.31
C VAL A 6 11.77 -11.10 20.22
N TYR A 7 12.48 -10.05 20.59
CA TYR A 7 13.94 -10.00 20.55
C TYR A 7 14.58 -11.11 21.41
N ALA A 8 14.08 -11.33 22.62
CA ALA A 8 14.61 -12.35 23.56
C ALA A 8 14.37 -13.79 23.07
N ASN A 9 13.32 -14.02 22.25
CA ASN A 9 12.96 -15.35 21.74
C ASN A 9 13.35 -15.58 20.29
N THR A 10 13.94 -14.60 19.61
CA THR A 10 14.35 -14.71 18.21
C THR A 10 15.85 -14.96 18.14
N HIS A 11 16.24 -16.14 17.65
CA HIS A 11 17.63 -16.47 17.37
C HIS A 11 17.80 -16.62 15.85
N GLU A 12 18.86 -16.04 15.32
CA GLU A 12 19.23 -16.20 13.93
C GLU A 12 19.66 -17.65 13.67
N ARG A 13 18.84 -18.39 12.92
CA ARG A 13 19.08 -19.82 12.63
C ARG A 13 20.00 -20.04 11.43
N ILE A 14 20.07 -19.05 10.56
CA ILE A 14 20.89 -19.11 9.34
C ILE A 14 22.10 -18.21 9.56
N ILE A 15 23.21 -18.82 9.94
CA ILE A 15 24.51 -18.14 10.03
C ILE A 15 25.03 -17.98 8.62
N GLN A 16 25.02 -16.77 8.08
CA GLN A 16 25.65 -16.48 6.79
C GLN A 16 27.17 -16.73 6.93
N ALA A 17 27.72 -17.51 6.00
CA ALA A 17 29.16 -17.70 5.97
C ALA A 17 29.87 -16.35 5.83
N LYS A 18 30.89 -16.07 6.64
CA LYS A 18 31.66 -14.81 6.63
C LYS A 18 32.22 -14.42 5.26
N THR A 19 32.37 -15.40 4.37
CA THR A 19 32.78 -15.23 2.97
C THR A 19 31.70 -14.58 2.07
N HIS A 20 30.47 -14.45 2.53
CA HIS A 20 29.33 -13.91 1.72
C HIS A 20 28.91 -12.51 2.15
N VAL A 21 29.70 -11.83 2.96
CA VAL A 21 29.45 -10.41 3.25
C VAL A 21 29.86 -9.60 2.03
N VAL A 22 28.87 -9.26 1.23
CA VAL A 22 29.03 -8.42 0.05
C VAL A 22 29.50 -7.03 0.49
N GLN A 23 30.77 -6.71 0.20
CA GLN A 23 31.34 -5.39 0.48
C GLN A 23 31.16 -4.47 -0.74
N ILE A 24 29.91 -4.13 -1.06
CA ILE A 24 29.64 -3.13 -2.08
C ILE A 24 29.79 -1.74 -1.47
N LYS A 25 30.51 -0.85 -2.17
CA LYS A 25 30.56 0.57 -1.81
C LYS A 25 29.16 1.17 -1.96
N PHE A 26 28.79 2.06 -1.05
CA PHE A 26 27.46 2.70 -1.02
C PHE A 26 27.05 3.29 -2.39
N MET A 27 27.99 3.99 -3.06
CA MET A 27 27.71 4.62 -4.36
C MET A 27 27.48 3.60 -5.49
N ASP A 28 28.16 2.47 -5.46
CA ASP A 28 28.00 1.42 -6.46
C ASP A 28 26.64 0.73 -6.26
N ALA A 29 26.26 0.46 -5.00
CA ALA A 29 24.94 -0.05 -4.67
C ALA A 29 23.80 0.91 -5.08
N LEU A 30 23.97 2.20 -4.85
CA LEU A 30 23.01 3.22 -5.26
C LEU A 30 22.86 3.27 -6.80
N ARG A 31 23.98 3.17 -7.52
CA ARG A 31 23.97 3.12 -8.98
C ARG A 31 23.24 1.88 -9.53
N GLU A 32 23.43 0.73 -8.89
CA GLU A 32 22.73 -0.49 -9.28
C GLU A 32 21.21 -0.40 -9.01
N VAL A 33 20.78 0.15 -7.86
CA VAL A 33 19.35 0.42 -7.61
C VAL A 33 18.79 1.41 -8.63
N ALA A 34 19.56 2.44 -9.00
CA ALA A 34 19.15 3.45 -9.97
C ALA A 34 18.89 2.86 -11.37
N LYS A 35 19.60 1.79 -11.75
CA LYS A 35 19.38 1.09 -13.04
C LYS A 35 18.13 0.21 -13.04
N ASN A 36 17.58 -0.15 -11.89
CA ASN A 36 16.45 -1.04 -11.78
C ASN A 36 15.13 -0.32 -12.08
N LYS A 37 14.64 -0.44 -13.32
CA LYS A 37 13.39 0.19 -13.76
C LYS A 37 12.16 -0.25 -12.95
N TYR A 38 12.10 -1.48 -12.49
CA TYR A 38 10.96 -2.00 -11.73
C TYR A 38 10.91 -1.39 -10.34
N PHE A 39 12.07 -1.16 -9.72
CA PHE A 39 12.17 -0.41 -8.47
C PHE A 39 11.59 1.00 -8.61
N TRP A 40 11.97 1.74 -9.65
CA TRP A 40 11.49 3.11 -9.87
C TRP A 40 9.99 3.16 -10.15
N ILE A 41 9.45 2.22 -10.94
CA ILE A 41 8.01 2.16 -11.21
C ILE A 41 7.23 1.94 -9.92
N THR A 42 7.63 0.99 -9.08
CA THR A 42 6.95 0.71 -7.81
C THR A 42 7.14 1.81 -6.78
N SER A 43 8.32 2.43 -6.71
CA SER A 43 8.61 3.56 -5.82
C SER A 43 7.80 4.80 -6.22
N LEU A 44 7.75 5.13 -7.50
CA LEU A 44 6.97 6.26 -8.00
C LEU A 44 5.48 6.07 -7.74
N ALA A 45 4.95 4.86 -7.98
CA ALA A 45 3.58 4.51 -7.67
C ALA A 45 3.28 4.67 -6.16
N GLY A 46 4.19 4.22 -5.30
CA GLY A 46 4.08 4.40 -3.85
C GLY A 46 4.14 5.87 -3.41
N TRP A 47 5.00 6.68 -4.02
CA TRP A 47 5.10 8.11 -3.71
C TRP A 47 3.86 8.89 -4.11
N LEU A 48 3.20 8.50 -5.20
CA LEU A 48 1.91 9.09 -5.60
C LEU A 48 0.75 8.69 -4.67
N GLY A 49 0.98 7.76 -3.75
CA GLY A 49 -0.01 7.33 -2.75
C GLY A 49 -0.48 8.45 -1.80
N PHE A 50 0.25 9.59 -1.71
CA PHE A 50 -0.23 10.75 -0.94
C PHE A 50 -1.58 11.29 -1.47
N LEU A 51 -1.85 11.15 -2.77
CA LEU A 51 -3.12 11.55 -3.37
C LEU A 51 -4.27 10.67 -2.86
N GLU A 52 -4.02 9.39 -2.62
CA GLU A 52 -4.99 8.48 -2.03
C GLU A 52 -5.27 8.85 -0.56
N GLY A 53 -4.24 9.15 0.23
CA GLY A 53 -4.35 9.56 1.63
C GLY A 53 -5.27 10.77 1.82
N ALA A 54 -5.23 11.74 0.93
CA ALA A 54 -6.11 12.90 0.96
C ALA A 54 -7.61 12.54 0.84
N CYS A 55 -7.94 11.47 0.10
CA CYS A 55 -9.32 11.03 -0.09
C CYS A 55 -9.93 10.37 1.17
N PHE A 56 -9.13 9.80 2.07
CA PHE A 56 -9.63 9.19 3.30
C PHE A 56 -10.22 10.21 4.27
N ASN A 57 -9.78 11.46 4.20
CA ASN A 57 -10.29 12.53 5.04
C ASN A 57 -11.67 13.06 4.60
N ILE A 58 -12.17 12.68 3.43
CA ILE A 58 -13.43 13.18 2.88
C ILE A 58 -14.63 12.87 3.79
N LEU A 59 -14.66 11.69 4.41
CA LEU A 59 -15.74 11.29 5.30
C LEU A 59 -15.78 12.17 6.56
N ASN A 60 -14.61 12.44 7.15
CA ASN A 60 -14.50 13.33 8.30
C ASN A 60 -14.89 14.78 7.95
N TRP A 61 -14.51 15.23 6.74
CA TRP A 61 -14.87 16.54 6.24
C TRP A 61 -16.39 16.67 6.01
N LEU A 62 -17.04 15.67 5.40
CA LEU A 62 -18.48 15.62 5.20
C LEU A 62 -19.23 15.62 6.52
N TYR A 63 -18.73 14.93 7.54
CA TYR A 63 -19.31 14.93 8.87
C TYR A 63 -19.15 16.27 9.58
N SER A 64 -17.92 16.81 9.64
CA SER A 64 -17.56 17.95 10.47
C SER A 64 -18.03 19.30 9.88
N TYR A 65 -17.99 19.44 8.56
CA TYR A 65 -18.25 20.72 7.89
C TYR A 65 -19.57 20.77 7.13
N GLN A 66 -19.96 19.70 6.48
CA GLN A 66 -21.23 19.65 5.74
C GLN A 66 -22.40 19.12 6.56
N HIS A 67 -22.14 18.54 7.74
CA HIS A 67 -23.16 17.89 8.57
C HIS A 67 -24.02 16.89 7.78
N ALA A 68 -23.39 16.18 6.82
CA ALA A 68 -24.06 15.28 5.91
C ALA A 68 -24.59 14.01 6.57
N CYS A 69 -24.18 13.74 7.81
CA CYS A 69 -24.63 12.58 8.58
C CYS A 69 -24.64 12.87 10.08
N THR A 70 -25.45 12.13 10.81
CA THR A 70 -25.48 12.14 12.28
C THR A 70 -24.25 11.42 12.84
N ALA A 71 -23.92 11.68 14.13
CA ALA A 71 -22.83 10.99 14.81
C ALA A 71 -22.99 9.45 14.80
N GLY A 72 -24.22 8.95 14.95
CA GLY A 72 -24.51 7.52 14.86
C GLY A 72 -24.26 6.92 13.48
N GLN A 73 -24.66 7.63 12.42
CA GLN A 73 -24.36 7.23 11.05
C GLN A 73 -22.86 7.25 10.77
N TYR A 74 -22.14 8.29 11.22
CA TYR A 74 -20.70 8.37 11.09
C TYR A 74 -19.98 7.19 11.78
N ALA A 75 -20.37 6.85 13.01
CA ALA A 75 -19.82 5.70 13.74
C ALA A 75 -20.10 4.38 13.02
N LEU A 76 -21.31 4.19 12.47
CA LEU A 76 -21.67 3.01 11.69
C LEU A 76 -20.82 2.91 10.41
N ILE A 77 -20.69 4.01 9.67
CA ILE A 77 -19.94 4.07 8.42
C ILE A 77 -18.46 3.75 8.66
N THR A 78 -17.84 4.34 9.67
CA THR A 78 -16.44 4.08 10.01
C THR A 78 -16.20 2.64 10.43
N THR A 79 -17.15 2.03 11.14
CA THR A 79 -17.08 0.61 11.52
C THR A 79 -17.19 -0.30 10.31
N VAL A 80 -18.14 -0.06 9.41
CA VAL A 80 -18.33 -0.84 8.18
C VAL A 80 -17.12 -0.69 7.27
N TYR A 81 -16.63 0.53 7.08
CA TYR A 81 -15.44 0.83 6.30
C TYR A 81 -14.21 0.11 6.86
N GLY A 82 -13.97 0.15 8.17
CA GLY A 82 -12.85 -0.51 8.82
C GLY A 82 -12.82 -2.04 8.62
N ASN A 83 -13.98 -2.68 8.49
CA ASN A 83 -14.06 -4.11 8.23
C ASN A 83 -13.74 -4.53 6.78
N ALA A 84 -13.77 -3.62 5.83
CA ALA A 84 -13.56 -3.93 4.41
C ALA A 84 -12.18 -4.56 4.14
N SER A 85 -11.14 -4.11 4.84
CA SER A 85 -9.78 -4.59 4.69
C SER A 85 -9.61 -6.07 5.07
N LEU A 86 -10.38 -6.56 6.05
CA LEU A 86 -10.37 -7.98 6.43
C LEU A 86 -10.83 -8.86 5.27
N TRP A 87 -11.92 -8.49 4.62
CA TRP A 87 -12.44 -9.22 3.45
C TRP A 87 -11.47 -9.14 2.28
N GLY A 88 -10.86 -7.99 2.04
CA GLY A 88 -9.84 -7.82 1.01
C GLY A 88 -8.63 -8.74 1.23
N MET A 89 -8.14 -8.85 2.47
CA MET A 89 -7.03 -9.75 2.80
C MET A 89 -7.38 -11.23 2.60
N LEU A 90 -8.62 -11.64 2.88
CA LEU A 90 -9.07 -13.01 2.64
C LEU A 90 -9.21 -13.34 1.15
N LEU A 91 -9.63 -12.37 0.33
CA LEU A 91 -9.85 -12.57 -1.10
C LEU A 91 -8.54 -12.45 -1.92
N ALA A 92 -7.53 -11.73 -1.43
CA ALA A 92 -6.30 -11.48 -2.15
C ALA A 92 -5.56 -12.76 -2.56
N PRO A 93 -5.33 -13.77 -1.70
CA PRO A 93 -4.65 -15.01 -2.09
C PRO A 93 -5.40 -15.78 -3.18
N LEU A 94 -6.73 -15.75 -3.16
CA LEU A 94 -7.56 -16.41 -4.17
C LEU A 94 -7.40 -15.74 -5.55
N SER A 95 -7.40 -14.43 -5.58
CA SER A 95 -7.18 -13.66 -6.81
C SER A 95 -5.78 -13.87 -7.36
N ILE A 96 -4.76 -13.81 -6.51
CA ILE A 96 -3.36 -14.03 -6.90
C ILE A 96 -3.19 -15.44 -7.50
N LYS A 97 -3.81 -16.45 -6.88
CA LYS A 97 -3.76 -17.84 -7.38
C LYS A 97 -4.44 -18.00 -8.74
N LYS A 98 -5.56 -17.30 -8.98
CA LYS A 98 -6.34 -17.42 -10.23
C LYS A 98 -5.74 -16.67 -11.40
N ILE A 99 -5.36 -15.42 -11.22
CA ILE A 99 -5.01 -14.50 -12.31
C ILE A 99 -3.56 -14.02 -12.28
N GLY A 100 -2.83 -14.37 -11.21
CA GLY A 100 -1.41 -14.00 -11.03
C GLY A 100 -1.22 -12.59 -10.45
N LYS A 101 -0.01 -12.33 -9.89
CA LYS A 101 0.33 -11.10 -9.16
C LYS A 101 0.16 -9.84 -10.01
N GLY A 102 0.73 -9.82 -11.23
CA GLY A 102 0.74 -8.63 -12.09
C GLY A 102 -0.65 -8.23 -12.56
N LYS A 103 -1.48 -9.19 -12.98
CA LYS A 103 -2.85 -8.90 -13.40
C LYS A 103 -3.73 -8.50 -12.22
N THR A 104 -3.53 -9.10 -11.05
CA THR A 104 -4.22 -8.69 -9.82
C THR A 104 -3.87 -7.25 -9.48
N LEU A 105 -2.59 -6.86 -9.52
CA LEU A 105 -2.16 -5.49 -9.27
C LEU A 105 -2.80 -4.48 -10.21
N LEU A 106 -2.86 -4.80 -11.51
CA LEU A 106 -3.48 -3.92 -12.51
C LEU A 106 -4.98 -3.78 -12.26
N LEU A 107 -5.66 -4.89 -11.95
CA LEU A 107 -7.10 -4.89 -11.65
C LEU A 107 -7.42 -4.03 -10.42
N ILE A 108 -6.70 -4.22 -9.31
CA ILE A 108 -6.95 -3.46 -8.08
C ILE A 108 -6.70 -1.97 -8.26
N ASN A 109 -5.62 -1.58 -8.95
CA ASN A 109 -5.34 -0.17 -9.22
C ASN A 109 -6.41 0.47 -10.12
N THR A 110 -6.88 -0.26 -11.13
CA THR A 110 -7.98 0.22 -11.99
C THR A 110 -9.27 0.41 -11.18
N LEU A 111 -9.62 -0.56 -10.33
CA LEU A 111 -10.80 -0.44 -9.47
C LEU A 111 -10.67 0.71 -8.46
N ASN A 112 -9.51 0.92 -7.87
CA ASN A 112 -9.25 2.06 -6.98
C ASN A 112 -9.49 3.39 -7.68
N ILE A 113 -8.97 3.58 -8.89
CA ILE A 113 -9.18 4.80 -9.68
C ILE A 113 -10.66 5.03 -9.93
N VAL A 114 -11.41 3.97 -10.27
CA VAL A 114 -12.85 4.07 -10.54
C VAL A 114 -13.62 4.46 -9.28
N PHE A 115 -13.38 3.80 -8.15
CA PHE A 115 -14.11 4.08 -6.91
C PHE A 115 -13.78 5.45 -6.33
N ILE A 116 -12.50 5.86 -6.32
CA ILE A 116 -12.09 7.18 -5.86
C ILE A 116 -12.63 8.26 -6.80
N GLY A 117 -12.52 8.05 -8.12
CA GLY A 117 -13.05 8.98 -9.11
C GLY A 117 -14.57 9.16 -9.05
N ALA A 118 -15.31 8.11 -8.65
CA ALA A 118 -16.75 8.16 -8.48
C ALA A 118 -17.19 9.03 -7.28
N ILE A 119 -16.34 9.23 -6.28
CA ILE A 119 -16.70 10.06 -5.10
C ILE A 119 -16.96 11.50 -5.50
N TYR A 120 -16.19 12.07 -6.41
CA TYR A 120 -16.36 13.46 -6.84
C TYR A 120 -17.76 13.76 -7.42
N PRO A 121 -18.23 13.03 -8.44
CA PRO A 121 -19.58 13.26 -8.96
C PRO A 121 -20.69 12.92 -7.95
N ILE A 122 -20.49 11.94 -7.07
CA ILE A 122 -21.45 11.61 -6.02
C ILE A 122 -21.61 12.80 -5.07
N VAL A 123 -20.53 13.36 -4.57
CA VAL A 123 -20.58 14.51 -3.63
C VAL A 123 -21.15 15.75 -4.30
N LYS A 124 -20.96 15.92 -5.61
CA LYS A 124 -21.42 17.11 -6.34
C LYS A 124 -22.89 17.05 -6.77
N TYR A 125 -23.39 15.88 -7.14
CA TYR A 125 -24.68 15.75 -7.81
C TYR A 125 -25.71 14.90 -7.08
N ALA A 126 -25.32 14.09 -6.07
CA ALA A 126 -26.26 13.24 -5.35
C ALA A 126 -27.03 14.03 -4.28
N ASP A 127 -28.27 13.63 -4.03
CA ASP A 127 -29.07 14.15 -2.92
C ASP A 127 -28.43 13.84 -1.58
N MET A 128 -28.49 14.77 -0.62
CA MET A 128 -27.85 14.67 0.70
C MET A 128 -28.20 13.37 1.44
N SER A 129 -29.42 12.88 1.30
CA SER A 129 -29.90 11.66 1.97
C SER A 129 -29.26 10.37 1.43
N ILE A 130 -28.90 10.33 0.14
CA ILE A 130 -28.36 9.16 -0.54
C ILE A 130 -26.82 9.27 -0.65
N MET A 131 -26.30 10.49 -0.75
CA MET A 131 -24.88 10.80 -0.96
C MET A 131 -23.97 10.02 0.00
N ILE A 132 -24.28 10.06 1.30
CA ILE A 132 -23.45 9.44 2.33
C ILE A 132 -23.33 7.90 2.17
N TRP A 133 -24.42 7.27 1.74
CA TRP A 133 -24.43 5.82 1.51
C TRP A 133 -23.66 5.41 0.25
N LEU A 134 -23.74 6.22 -0.81
CA LEU A 134 -22.96 6.01 -2.02
C LEU A 134 -21.47 6.22 -1.77
N VAL A 135 -21.11 7.24 -0.99
CA VAL A 135 -19.71 7.46 -0.56
C VAL A 135 -19.24 6.28 0.27
N LEU A 136 -20.05 5.75 1.21
CA LEU A 136 -19.71 4.56 1.97
C LEU A 136 -19.40 3.37 1.06
N ILE A 137 -20.22 3.11 0.06
CA ILE A 137 -19.99 1.99 -0.88
C ILE A 137 -18.66 2.18 -1.61
N CYS A 138 -18.38 3.38 -2.12
CA CYS A 138 -17.12 3.66 -2.80
C CYS A 138 -15.90 3.50 -1.87
N LEU A 139 -15.96 4.03 -0.65
CA LEU A 139 -14.89 3.89 0.35
C LEU A 139 -14.71 2.45 0.80
N TRP A 140 -15.80 1.71 0.99
CA TRP A 140 -15.74 0.30 1.37
C TRP A 140 -15.08 -0.55 0.28
N MET A 141 -15.47 -0.36 -0.97
CA MET A 141 -14.86 -1.04 -2.10
C MET A 141 -13.39 -0.65 -2.27
N ASN A 142 -13.05 0.64 -2.11
CA ASN A 142 -11.67 1.10 -2.13
C ASN A 142 -10.82 0.44 -1.04
N ALA A 143 -11.31 0.41 0.21
CA ALA A 143 -10.61 -0.24 1.31
C ALA A 143 -10.43 -1.76 1.12
N LEU A 144 -11.48 -2.43 0.58
CA LEU A 144 -11.42 -3.85 0.24
C LEU A 144 -10.33 -4.13 -0.78
N VAL A 145 -10.30 -3.34 -1.86
CA VAL A 145 -9.34 -3.49 -2.95
C VAL A 145 -7.93 -3.06 -2.51
N GLY A 146 -7.81 -1.99 -1.72
CA GLY A 146 -6.54 -1.52 -1.15
C GLY A 146 -5.85 -2.55 -0.27
N ALA A 147 -6.64 -3.37 0.46
CA ALA A 147 -6.10 -4.44 1.29
C ALA A 147 -5.31 -5.51 0.50
N PHE A 148 -5.60 -5.70 -0.78
CA PHE A 148 -4.79 -6.57 -1.65
C PHE A 148 -3.36 -6.04 -1.78
N GLY A 149 -3.17 -4.72 -1.77
CA GLY A 149 -1.85 -4.09 -1.81
C GLY A 149 -0.96 -4.50 -0.65
N HIS A 150 -1.50 -4.69 0.55
CA HIS A 150 -0.74 -5.13 1.72
C HIS A 150 -0.13 -6.53 1.56
N ILE A 151 -0.73 -7.39 0.75
CA ILE A 151 -0.21 -8.73 0.44
C ILE A 151 0.67 -8.70 -0.82
N LEU A 152 0.25 -7.97 -1.84
CA LEU A 152 0.95 -7.91 -3.12
C LEU A 152 2.26 -7.14 -3.04
N SER A 153 2.32 -6.00 -2.34
CA SER A 153 3.51 -5.14 -2.29
C SER A 153 4.75 -5.85 -1.75
N PRO A 154 4.70 -6.56 -0.59
CA PRO A 154 5.86 -7.31 -0.12
C PRO A 154 6.30 -8.41 -1.10
N SER A 155 5.35 -9.10 -1.74
CA SER A 155 5.63 -10.15 -2.70
C SER A 155 6.28 -9.62 -3.98
N ILE A 156 5.82 -8.49 -4.51
CA ILE A 156 6.40 -7.84 -5.69
C ILE A 156 7.77 -7.26 -5.37
N ASN A 157 7.94 -6.64 -4.19
CA ASN A 157 9.23 -6.16 -3.74
C ASN A 157 10.25 -7.29 -3.59
N GLY A 158 9.82 -8.49 -3.16
CA GLY A 158 10.66 -9.69 -3.18
C GLY A 158 11.11 -10.04 -4.60
N ASP A 159 10.17 -10.14 -5.53
CA ASP A 159 10.46 -10.45 -6.94
C ASP A 159 11.43 -9.41 -7.58
N ILE A 160 11.31 -8.12 -7.22
CA ILE A 160 12.22 -7.06 -7.70
C ILE A 160 13.63 -7.25 -7.16
N ARG A 161 13.77 -7.65 -5.89
CA ARG A 161 15.08 -7.91 -5.27
C ARG A 161 15.74 -9.16 -5.86
N ASP A 162 14.96 -10.21 -6.11
CA ASP A 162 15.46 -11.43 -6.76
C ASP A 162 15.89 -11.15 -8.21
N TYR A 163 15.14 -10.32 -8.94
CA TYR A 163 15.55 -9.83 -10.26
C TYR A 163 16.85 -9.03 -10.20
N GLN A 164 17.02 -8.16 -9.20
CA GLN A 164 18.26 -7.42 -9.01
C GLN A 164 19.44 -8.35 -8.76
N GLN A 165 19.28 -9.33 -7.89
CA GLN A 165 20.30 -10.33 -7.63
C GLN A 165 20.67 -11.12 -8.89
N TYR A 166 19.69 -11.46 -9.73
CA TYR A 166 19.93 -12.17 -10.99
C TYR A 166 20.75 -11.31 -11.96
N VAL A 167 20.49 -10.00 -12.05
CA VAL A 167 21.17 -9.10 -13.00
C VAL A 167 22.55 -8.67 -12.51
N SER A 168 22.69 -8.34 -11.23
CA SER A 168 23.95 -7.81 -10.66
C SER A 168 24.85 -8.86 -10.02
N GLY A 169 24.32 -10.07 -9.77
CA GLY A 169 25.02 -11.10 -9.00
C GLY A 169 25.04 -10.86 -7.49
N GLU A 170 24.56 -9.71 -7.01
CA GLU A 170 24.66 -9.29 -5.62
C GLU A 170 23.32 -8.88 -5.05
N ARG A 171 23.11 -9.20 -3.76
CA ARG A 171 21.87 -8.87 -3.04
C ARG A 171 22.09 -7.61 -2.20
N ILE A 172 21.45 -6.52 -2.59
CA ILE A 172 21.58 -5.17 -1.98
C ILE A 172 20.30 -4.70 -1.29
N ASP A 173 19.63 -5.60 -0.55
CA ASP A 173 18.33 -5.37 0.10
C ASP A 173 18.31 -4.11 0.99
N GLY A 174 19.42 -3.84 1.70
CA GLY A 174 19.53 -2.66 2.56
C GLY A 174 19.44 -1.35 1.80
N MET A 175 19.99 -1.28 0.59
CA MET A 175 19.92 -0.08 -0.25
C MET A 175 18.50 0.14 -0.79
N PHE A 176 17.81 -0.93 -1.21
CA PHE A 176 16.40 -0.84 -1.61
C PHE A 176 15.53 -0.30 -0.47
N ALA A 177 15.76 -0.78 0.76
CA ALA A 177 15.05 -0.29 1.93
C ALA A 177 15.35 1.19 2.22
N ALA A 178 16.62 1.60 2.16
CA ALA A 178 17.04 2.98 2.41
C ALA A 178 16.43 3.99 1.42
N VAL A 179 16.47 3.67 0.12
CA VAL A 179 15.89 4.54 -0.92
C VAL A 179 14.36 4.56 -0.82
N GLY A 180 13.73 3.42 -0.50
CA GLY A 180 12.28 3.33 -0.27
C GLY A 180 11.82 4.20 0.91
N LEU A 181 12.61 4.26 2.00
CA LEU A 181 12.31 5.11 3.16
C LEU A 181 12.30 6.60 2.82
N ILE A 182 13.19 7.07 1.95
CA ILE A 182 13.20 8.49 1.51
C ILE A 182 11.84 8.86 0.89
N GLY A 183 11.32 8.00 0.02
CA GLY A 183 10.01 8.22 -0.59
C GLY A 183 8.86 8.22 0.42
N SER A 184 8.88 7.31 1.40
CA SER A 184 7.83 7.26 2.44
C SER A 184 7.84 8.51 3.33
N VAL A 185 9.01 9.06 3.65
CA VAL A 185 9.13 10.32 4.39
C VAL A 185 8.52 11.49 3.60
N VAL A 186 8.80 11.57 2.30
CA VAL A 186 8.19 12.60 1.43
C VAL A 186 6.67 12.44 1.40
N THR A 187 6.16 11.22 1.26
CA THR A 187 4.72 10.95 1.26
C THR A 187 4.06 11.36 2.58
N MET A 188 4.67 11.03 3.73
CA MET A 188 4.16 11.41 5.05
C MET A 188 4.19 12.93 5.29
N ALA A 189 5.17 13.64 4.72
CA ALA A 189 5.26 15.09 4.88
C ALA A 189 4.23 15.86 4.03
N THR A 190 3.64 15.21 3.03
CA THR A 190 2.71 15.82 2.06
C THR A 190 1.26 15.36 2.25
N SER A 191 0.98 14.36 3.09
CA SER A 191 -0.37 13.87 3.42
C SER A 191 -0.91 14.54 4.68
#